data_ce7e4ab75f766493a7091d8b9cc6b2fc
#
_entry.id   ce7e4ab75f766493a7091d8b9cc6b2fc
#
_cell.length_a   1.000
_cell.length_b   1.000
_cell.length_c   1.000
_cell.angle_alpha   90.00
_cell.angle_beta   90.00
_cell.angle_gamma   90.00
#
_symmetry.space_group_name_H-M   'P 1'
#
loop_
_entity.id
_entity.type
_entity.pdbx_description
1 polymer ?
#
loop_
_entity_poly.entity_id
_entity_poly.type
_entity_poly.pdbx_seq_one_letter_code
_entity_poly.pdbx_strand_id
1 'polypeptide(L)'
;MNGREDRIIFMKKKNIVFVLCLIFALGFLFMPQEGRNAEAASRTRLSSTSLKVVPGKTEKLRIYGRRGRKVVWTSSRPRVVSVENGKLTALKGGTSTITARVGSQKLHCKVRVVGLNTTKITLAKGDKFQLKVKNGYRTTWSSKNKKIAKVSKNG
;
A
#
# COMPACT_ATOMS: atom_id res chain seq x y z
N MET A 1 -81.49 -9.69 -8.23
CA MET A 1 -80.82 -8.66 -7.38
C MET A 1 -79.58 -9.32 -6.82
N ASN A 2 -78.39 -8.99 -7.26
CA ASN A 2 -77.12 -9.12 -6.54
C ASN A 2 -75.85 -9.00 -7.44
N GLY A 3 -76.02 -8.45 -8.64
CA GLY A 3 -74.87 -8.33 -9.55
C GLY A 3 -74.06 -7.01 -9.44
N ARG A 4 -74.47 -6.09 -8.61
CA ARG A 4 -73.85 -4.74 -8.55
C ARG A 4 -72.90 -4.54 -7.34
N GLU A 5 -73.17 -5.25 -6.27
CA GLU A 5 -72.33 -5.15 -5.06
C GLU A 5 -71.01 -5.93 -5.19
N ASP A 6 -71.03 -7.06 -5.84
CA ASP A 6 -69.83 -7.90 -6.07
C ASP A 6 -68.79 -7.22 -6.98
N ARG A 7 -69.26 -6.37 -7.91
CA ARG A 7 -68.35 -5.61 -8.78
C ARG A 7 -67.61 -4.48 -8.02
N ILE A 8 -68.28 -3.85 -7.09
CA ILE A 8 -67.71 -2.76 -6.31
C ILE A 8 -66.67 -3.30 -5.32
N ILE A 9 -66.95 -4.45 -4.70
CA ILE A 9 -66.05 -5.09 -3.74
C ILE A 9 -64.80 -5.65 -4.51
N PHE A 10 -64.98 -6.17 -5.70
CA PHE A 10 -63.87 -6.69 -6.53
C PHE A 10 -62.97 -5.58 -7.05
N MET A 11 -63.52 -4.41 -7.42
CA MET A 11 -62.72 -3.26 -7.83
C MET A 11 -61.99 -2.64 -6.61
N LYS A 12 -62.59 -2.61 -5.40
CA LYS A 12 -61.92 -2.15 -4.20
C LYS A 12 -60.73 -3.00 -3.78
N LYS A 13 -60.84 -4.33 -3.91
CA LYS A 13 -59.72 -5.25 -3.63
C LYS A 13 -58.58 -5.10 -4.63
N LYS A 14 -58.85 -4.95 -5.94
CA LYS A 14 -57.79 -4.71 -6.95
C LYS A 14 -57.05 -3.41 -6.71
N ASN A 15 -57.74 -2.33 -6.36
CA ASN A 15 -57.11 -1.05 -6.10
C ASN A 15 -56.27 -1.06 -4.83
N ILE A 16 -56.71 -1.78 -3.78
CA ILE A 16 -55.92 -1.93 -2.55
C ILE A 16 -54.64 -2.69 -2.77
N VAL A 17 -54.67 -3.78 -3.54
CA VAL A 17 -53.47 -4.57 -3.91
C VAL A 17 -52.52 -3.73 -4.77
N PHE A 18 -53.05 -2.92 -5.72
CA PHE A 18 -52.23 -2.05 -6.55
C PHE A 18 -51.58 -0.90 -5.78
N VAL A 19 -52.30 -0.30 -4.81
CA VAL A 19 -51.74 0.73 -3.94
C VAL A 19 -50.72 0.17 -2.98
N LEU A 20 -50.92 -1.04 -2.44
CA LEU A 20 -49.92 -1.73 -1.62
C LEU A 20 -48.66 -2.12 -2.40
N CYS A 21 -48.81 -2.56 -3.65
CA CYS A 21 -47.63 -2.82 -4.52
C CYS A 21 -46.87 -1.54 -4.89
N LEU A 22 -47.57 -0.41 -5.09
CA LEU A 22 -46.93 0.90 -5.35
C LEU A 22 -46.18 1.43 -4.13
N ILE A 23 -46.71 1.26 -2.92
CA ILE A 23 -46.05 1.65 -1.67
C ILE A 23 -44.81 0.78 -1.43
N PHE A 24 -44.86 -0.54 -1.78
CA PHE A 24 -43.71 -1.42 -1.67
C PHE A 24 -42.63 -1.13 -2.73
N ALA A 25 -43.02 -0.73 -3.95
CA ALA A 25 -42.10 -0.35 -5.00
C ALA A 25 -41.42 1.02 -4.73
N LEU A 26 -42.13 1.97 -4.14
CA LEU A 26 -41.56 3.26 -3.75
C LEU A 26 -40.73 3.19 -2.45
N GLY A 27 -41.03 2.25 -1.55
CA GLY A 27 -40.25 2.01 -0.34
C GLY A 27 -38.88 1.39 -0.62
N PHE A 28 -38.73 0.69 -1.76
CA PHE A 28 -37.43 0.09 -2.14
C PHE A 28 -36.48 1.10 -2.79
N LEU A 29 -36.96 2.27 -3.25
CA LEU A 29 -36.15 3.33 -3.85
C LEU A 29 -35.56 4.29 -2.80
N PHE A 30 -35.92 4.17 -1.51
CA PHE A 30 -35.41 5.00 -0.43
C PHE A 30 -34.71 4.19 0.67
N MET A 31 -34.00 3.12 0.30
CA MET A 31 -33.00 2.58 1.19
C MET A 31 -31.76 3.49 1.11
N PRO A 32 -31.42 4.19 2.20
CA PRO A 32 -30.16 4.92 2.23
C PRO A 32 -29.04 3.92 2.00
N GLN A 33 -28.29 4.11 0.93
CA GLN A 33 -27.04 3.39 0.64
C GLN A 33 -25.95 3.86 1.63
N GLU A 34 -26.29 3.92 2.91
CA GLU A 34 -25.32 4.19 3.96
C GLU A 34 -24.68 2.89 4.40
N GLY A 35 -23.45 2.68 3.97
CA GLY A 35 -22.67 1.63 4.59
C GLY A 35 -21.45 1.12 3.88
N ARG A 36 -21.25 1.37 2.59
CA ARG A 36 -20.07 0.79 1.90
C ARG A 36 -18.80 1.65 1.93
N ASN A 37 -18.93 2.95 2.16
CA ASN A 37 -17.78 3.86 2.16
C ASN A 37 -17.19 4.13 3.56
N ALA A 38 -17.96 3.92 4.64
CA ALA A 38 -17.50 4.18 6.00
C ALA A 38 -16.53 3.09 6.54
N GLU A 39 -16.72 1.84 6.13
CA GLU A 39 -15.90 0.73 6.63
C GLU A 39 -14.50 0.69 6.01
N ALA A 40 -14.35 1.11 4.75
CA ALA A 40 -13.04 1.24 4.09
C ALA A 40 -12.19 2.36 4.70
N ALA A 41 -12.80 3.46 5.16
CA ALA A 41 -12.11 4.55 5.84
C ALA A 41 -11.72 4.21 7.30
N SER A 42 -12.34 3.18 7.89
CA SER A 42 -12.13 2.78 9.29
C SER A 42 -10.96 1.81 9.49
N ARG A 43 -10.50 1.12 8.45
CA ARG A 43 -9.41 0.13 8.57
C ARG A 43 -8.05 0.80 8.68
N THR A 44 -7.29 0.42 9.69
CA THR A 44 -5.92 0.90 9.85
C THR A 44 -5.05 0.33 8.73
N ARG A 45 -4.43 1.20 7.93
CA ARG A 45 -3.60 0.81 6.78
C ARG A 45 -2.44 1.76 6.56
N LEU A 46 -1.37 1.26 5.93
CA LEU A 46 -0.25 2.08 5.46
C LEU A 46 -0.59 2.77 4.14
N SER A 47 0.07 3.91 3.89
CA SER A 47 0.05 4.61 2.60
C SER A 47 0.66 3.78 1.47
N SER A 48 1.60 2.88 1.80
CA SER A 48 2.23 1.94 0.86
C SER A 48 2.70 0.69 1.57
N THR A 49 2.56 -0.47 0.92
CA THR A 49 3.07 -1.77 1.38
C THR A 49 4.39 -2.16 0.74
N SER A 50 4.81 -1.44 -0.31
CA SER A 50 6.09 -1.66 -1.00
C SER A 50 6.66 -0.35 -1.52
N LEU A 51 7.96 -0.13 -1.30
CA LEU A 51 8.68 1.04 -1.78
C LEU A 51 9.99 0.61 -2.46
N LYS A 52 10.39 1.35 -3.50
CA LYS A 52 11.68 1.21 -4.16
C LYS A 52 12.37 2.57 -4.15
N VAL A 53 13.52 2.65 -3.49
CA VAL A 53 14.24 3.90 -3.24
C VAL A 53 15.73 3.73 -3.54
N VAL A 54 16.46 4.82 -3.61
CA VAL A 54 17.94 4.83 -3.73
C VAL A 54 18.57 5.35 -2.45
N PRO A 55 19.84 5.00 -2.15
CA PRO A 55 20.54 5.51 -0.97
C PRO A 55 20.55 7.05 -0.91
N GLY A 56 20.43 7.60 0.28
CA GLY A 56 20.34 9.04 0.54
C GLY A 56 18.96 9.66 0.40
N LYS A 57 17.98 8.94 -0.17
CA LYS A 57 16.59 9.42 -0.25
C LYS A 57 15.79 9.11 1.01
N THR A 58 14.86 10.00 1.31
CA THR A 58 13.88 9.82 2.40
C THR A 58 12.49 9.69 1.83
N GLU A 59 11.66 8.86 2.49
CA GLU A 59 10.24 8.66 2.16
C GLU A 59 9.40 8.72 3.43
N LYS A 60 8.15 9.15 3.33
CA LYS A 60 7.24 9.21 4.47
C LYS A 60 6.12 8.17 4.33
N LEU A 61 6.10 7.17 5.21
CA LEU A 61 4.96 6.29 5.39
C LEU A 61 3.93 6.94 6.32
N ARG A 62 2.68 6.92 5.88
CA ARG A 62 1.54 7.40 6.67
C ARG A 62 0.64 6.23 7.05
N ILE A 63 -0.04 6.37 8.18
CA ILE A 63 -1.06 5.42 8.62
C ILE A 63 -2.41 6.12 8.60
N TYR A 64 -3.35 5.52 7.88
CA TYR A 64 -4.75 5.92 7.85
C TYR A 64 -5.56 5.08 8.83
N GLY A 65 -6.64 5.63 9.37
CA GLY A 65 -7.55 4.92 10.27
C GLY A 65 -6.99 4.59 11.66
N ARG A 66 -5.88 5.24 12.08
CA ARG A 66 -5.26 4.97 13.40
C ARG A 66 -6.08 5.46 14.60
N ARG A 67 -7.08 6.34 14.40
CA ARG A 67 -7.98 6.87 15.44
C ARG A 67 -7.24 7.38 16.69
N GLY A 68 -6.19 8.19 16.53
CA GLY A 68 -5.39 8.73 17.64
C GLY A 68 -4.41 7.76 18.31
N ARG A 69 -4.42 6.46 17.97
CA ARG A 69 -3.55 5.46 18.60
C ARG A 69 -2.07 5.75 18.33
N LYS A 70 -1.24 5.48 19.33
CA LYS A 70 0.23 5.56 19.20
C LYS A 70 0.74 4.54 18.20
N VAL A 71 1.74 4.94 17.43
CA VAL A 71 2.40 4.09 16.42
C VAL A 71 3.84 3.84 16.83
N VAL A 72 4.23 2.57 16.89
CA VAL A 72 5.63 2.16 17.08
C VAL A 72 6.17 1.69 15.74
N TRP A 73 7.28 2.30 15.32
CA TRP A 73 7.94 2.00 14.06
C TRP A 73 9.21 1.19 14.29
N THR A 74 9.42 0.15 13.50
CA THR A 74 10.64 -0.66 13.54
C THR A 74 11.11 -1.01 12.13
N SER A 75 12.42 -1.18 11.98
CA SER A 75 13.05 -1.64 10.75
C SER A 75 13.72 -2.99 10.99
N SER A 76 13.50 -3.97 10.12
CA SER A 76 14.16 -5.28 10.19
C SER A 76 15.67 -5.20 9.90
N ARG A 77 16.11 -4.15 9.20
CA ARG A 77 17.53 -3.87 8.89
C ARG A 77 17.81 -2.38 8.95
N PRO A 78 18.03 -1.79 10.15
CA PRO A 78 18.22 -0.35 10.31
C PRO A 78 19.41 0.21 9.52
N ARG A 79 20.45 -0.60 9.31
CA ARG A 79 21.63 -0.23 8.46
C ARG A 79 21.32 -0.14 6.95
N VAL A 80 20.16 -0.65 6.51
CA VAL A 80 19.70 -0.54 5.12
C VAL A 80 18.69 0.59 4.99
N VAL A 81 17.68 0.60 5.89
CA VAL A 81 16.66 1.65 6.00
C VAL A 81 16.41 1.92 7.48
N SER A 82 16.67 3.13 7.93
CA SER A 82 16.22 3.60 9.23
C SER A 82 14.81 4.14 9.15
N VAL A 83 14.09 4.11 10.28
CA VAL A 83 12.73 4.66 10.39
C VAL A 83 12.57 5.44 11.68
N GLU A 84 12.03 6.65 11.57
CA GLU A 84 11.70 7.51 12.69
C GLU A 84 10.37 8.21 12.42
N ASN A 85 9.36 8.00 13.26
CA ASN A 85 8.02 8.60 13.12
C ASN A 85 7.41 8.47 11.70
N GLY A 86 7.66 7.31 11.04
CA GLY A 86 7.23 7.04 9.68
C GLY A 86 8.09 7.68 8.58
N LYS A 87 9.10 8.48 8.92
CA LYS A 87 10.12 8.95 7.98
C LYS A 87 11.16 7.85 7.80
N LEU A 88 11.29 7.36 6.59
CA LEU A 88 12.26 6.36 6.18
C LEU A 88 13.50 7.06 5.62
N THR A 89 14.67 6.59 5.97
CA THR A 89 15.92 7.04 5.35
C THR A 89 16.64 5.83 4.76
N ALA A 90 16.82 5.82 3.44
CA ALA A 90 17.54 4.76 2.75
C ALA A 90 19.05 5.00 2.87
N LEU A 91 19.77 4.04 3.50
CA LEU A 91 21.19 4.20 3.82
C LEU A 91 22.09 3.46 2.83
N LYS A 92 21.79 2.20 2.48
CA LYS A 92 22.58 1.42 1.51
C LYS A 92 21.73 0.41 0.75
N GLY A 93 22.23 -0.08 -0.37
CA GLY A 93 21.57 -1.09 -1.19
C GLY A 93 21.20 -2.35 -0.41
N GLY A 94 19.95 -2.77 -0.51
CA GLY A 94 19.42 -3.95 0.19
C GLY A 94 17.90 -3.91 0.33
N THR A 95 17.36 -4.82 1.11
CA THR A 95 15.92 -4.89 1.40
C THR A 95 15.71 -4.85 2.91
N SER A 96 14.75 -4.06 3.36
CA SER A 96 14.30 -4.02 4.75
C SER A 96 12.76 -4.03 4.80
N THR A 97 12.20 -4.65 5.84
CA THR A 97 10.77 -4.57 6.14
C THR A 97 10.57 -3.57 7.27
N ILE A 98 9.78 -2.54 6.99
CA ILE A 98 9.35 -1.57 7.98
C ILE A 98 8.04 -2.06 8.58
N THR A 99 7.98 -2.15 9.89
CA THR A 99 6.79 -2.53 10.63
C THR A 99 6.26 -1.35 11.42
N ALA A 100 4.99 -1.04 11.22
CA ALA A 100 4.25 -0.10 12.04
C ALA A 100 3.27 -0.87 12.93
N ARG A 101 3.41 -0.74 14.25
CA ARG A 101 2.51 -1.34 15.23
C ARG A 101 1.54 -0.28 15.75
N VAL A 102 0.24 -0.54 15.59
CA VAL A 102 -0.86 0.33 16.06
C VAL A 102 -1.75 -0.50 16.99
N GLY A 103 -1.54 -0.36 18.29
CA GLY A 103 -2.14 -1.29 19.27
C GLY A 103 -1.65 -2.73 19.05
N SER A 104 -2.57 -3.67 18.86
CA SER A 104 -2.26 -5.09 18.54
C SER A 104 -1.94 -5.32 17.06
N GLN A 105 -2.33 -4.40 16.17
CA GLN A 105 -2.18 -4.57 14.72
C GLN A 105 -0.76 -4.26 14.26
N LYS A 106 -0.20 -5.12 13.41
CA LYS A 106 1.09 -4.95 12.75
C LYS A 106 0.87 -4.73 11.24
N LEU A 107 1.42 -3.65 10.71
CA LEU A 107 1.38 -3.30 9.30
C LEU A 107 2.81 -3.32 8.75
N HIS A 108 2.99 -3.89 7.56
CA HIS A 108 4.31 -4.10 6.97
C HIS A 108 4.46 -3.35 5.64
N CYS A 109 5.63 -2.73 5.45
CA CYS A 109 6.05 -2.17 4.18
C CYS A 109 7.42 -2.75 3.79
N LYS A 110 7.51 -3.38 2.62
CA LYS A 110 8.76 -3.90 2.08
C LYS A 110 9.49 -2.79 1.32
N VAL A 111 10.64 -2.35 1.82
CA VAL A 111 11.46 -1.31 1.20
C VAL A 111 12.65 -1.96 0.51
N ARG A 112 12.77 -1.74 -0.80
CA ARG A 112 13.90 -2.17 -1.63
C ARG A 112 14.77 -0.96 -1.96
N VAL A 113 15.98 -0.94 -1.43
CA VAL A 113 16.96 0.10 -1.73
C VAL A 113 17.85 -0.37 -2.90
N VAL A 114 17.76 0.32 -4.02
CA VAL A 114 18.60 0.06 -5.20
C VAL A 114 19.95 0.72 -4.97
N GLY A 115 21.02 -0.05 -4.98
CA GLY A 115 22.35 0.49 -4.76
C GLY A 115 23.44 -0.55 -4.94
N LEU A 116 24.69 -0.09 -4.95
CA LEU A 116 25.85 -0.97 -5.01
C LEU A 116 26.01 -1.79 -3.73
N ASN A 117 26.65 -2.95 -3.83
CA ASN A 117 27.08 -3.74 -2.67
C ASN A 117 28.11 -2.98 -1.83
N THR A 118 28.94 -2.12 -2.46
CA THR A 118 29.82 -1.16 -1.80
C THR A 118 29.92 0.12 -2.64
N THR A 119 30.18 1.25 -1.98
CA THR A 119 30.43 2.55 -2.64
C THR A 119 31.88 3.00 -2.50
N LYS A 120 32.68 2.30 -1.70
CA LYS A 120 34.11 2.57 -1.48
C LYS A 120 34.85 1.23 -1.32
N ILE A 121 35.95 1.08 -2.01
CA ILE A 121 36.81 -0.10 -1.93
C ILE A 121 38.25 0.33 -2.18
N THR A 122 39.19 -0.31 -1.49
CA THR A 122 40.63 -0.21 -1.73
C THR A 122 41.13 -1.58 -2.20
N LEU A 123 41.84 -1.61 -3.28
CA LEU A 123 42.41 -2.81 -3.89
C LEU A 123 43.92 -2.65 -4.09
N ALA A 124 44.70 -3.67 -3.82
CA ALA A 124 46.10 -3.72 -4.26
C ALA A 124 46.17 -3.98 -5.76
N LYS A 125 47.36 -3.73 -6.36
CA LYS A 125 47.58 -4.02 -7.79
C LYS A 125 47.43 -5.51 -8.07
N GLY A 126 46.53 -5.84 -8.99
CA GLY A 126 46.18 -7.21 -9.34
C GLY A 126 44.94 -7.79 -8.67
N ASP A 127 44.46 -7.16 -7.59
CA ASP A 127 43.26 -7.62 -6.92
C ASP A 127 42.01 -7.46 -7.78
N LYS A 128 41.01 -8.32 -7.51
CA LYS A 128 39.72 -8.32 -8.18
C LYS A 128 38.60 -8.19 -7.14
N PHE A 129 37.59 -7.43 -7.45
CA PHE A 129 36.38 -7.28 -6.61
C PHE A 129 35.15 -7.25 -7.48
N GLN A 130 34.10 -8.01 -7.08
CA GLN A 130 32.85 -8.06 -7.80
C GLN A 130 31.91 -6.94 -7.31
N LEU A 131 31.67 -5.95 -8.15
CA LEU A 131 30.63 -4.96 -7.95
C LEU A 131 29.27 -5.56 -8.31
N LYS A 132 28.26 -5.35 -7.48
CA LYS A 132 26.88 -5.81 -7.70
C LYS A 132 25.87 -4.72 -7.38
N VAL A 133 24.87 -4.55 -8.23
CA VAL A 133 23.70 -3.71 -7.92
C VAL A 133 22.66 -4.56 -7.20
N LYS A 134 22.28 -4.15 -6.00
CA LYS A 134 21.20 -4.77 -5.21
C LYS A 134 19.87 -4.12 -5.58
N ASN A 135 18.84 -4.96 -5.81
CA ASN A 135 17.48 -4.53 -6.15
C ASN A 135 17.37 -3.64 -7.41
N GLY A 136 18.45 -3.60 -8.24
CA GLY A 136 18.51 -2.86 -9.49
C GLY A 136 18.06 -3.68 -10.70
N TYR A 137 18.00 -3.01 -11.84
CA TYR A 137 17.84 -3.62 -13.16
C TYR A 137 19.19 -3.85 -13.82
N ARG A 138 19.20 -4.14 -15.14
CA ARG A 138 20.40 -4.17 -15.96
C ARG A 138 21.25 -2.92 -15.71
N THR A 139 22.55 -3.12 -15.51
CA THR A 139 23.50 -2.05 -15.17
C THR A 139 24.63 -2.08 -16.17
N THR A 140 24.98 -0.92 -16.69
CA THR A 140 26.19 -0.73 -17.50
C THR A 140 27.29 -0.22 -16.58
N TRP A 141 28.48 -0.79 -16.74
CA TRP A 141 29.63 -0.45 -15.93
C TRP A 141 30.68 0.28 -16.80
N SER A 142 31.29 1.30 -16.23
CA SER A 142 32.38 2.03 -16.85
C SER A 142 33.42 2.46 -15.83
N SER A 143 34.67 2.59 -16.25
CA SER A 143 35.76 3.15 -15.47
C SER A 143 36.20 4.46 -16.09
N LYS A 144 36.32 5.52 -15.27
CA LYS A 144 36.86 6.82 -15.68
C LYS A 144 38.35 6.73 -16.02
N ASN A 145 39.09 5.86 -15.33
CA ASN A 145 40.51 5.66 -15.57
C ASN A 145 40.84 4.18 -15.69
N LYS A 146 40.86 3.68 -16.94
CA LYS A 146 41.15 2.27 -17.26
C LYS A 146 42.57 1.85 -16.97
N LYS A 147 43.51 2.82 -16.78
CA LYS A 147 44.91 2.52 -16.42
C LYS A 147 44.98 2.13 -14.93
N ILE A 148 44.13 2.68 -14.07
CA ILE A 148 44.07 2.37 -12.64
C ILE A 148 43.18 1.18 -12.35
N ALA A 149 41.98 1.18 -12.89
CA ALA A 149 41.02 0.10 -12.67
C ALA A 149 40.20 -0.19 -13.92
N LYS A 150 40.07 -1.46 -14.30
CA LYS A 150 39.18 -1.94 -15.35
C LYS A 150 37.95 -2.55 -14.73
N VAL A 151 36.78 -2.40 -15.35
CA VAL A 151 35.53 -3.02 -14.95
C VAL A 151 34.99 -3.89 -16.08
N SER A 152 34.52 -5.09 -15.73
CA SER A 152 33.91 -6.02 -16.68
C SER A 152 32.43 -5.65 -16.95
N LYS A 153 31.80 -6.33 -17.95
CA LYS A 153 30.33 -6.20 -18.20
C LYS A 153 29.48 -6.57 -17.01
N ASN A 154 30.00 -7.38 -16.10
CA ASN A 154 29.29 -7.88 -14.93
C ASN A 154 29.63 -7.13 -13.61
N GLY A 155 30.50 -6.11 -13.69
CA GLY A 155 30.98 -5.32 -12.57
C GLY A 155 32.26 -5.83 -11.90
#